data_0310be93e5e68ae4a520890b0a566534
#
_entry.id   0310be93e5e68ae4a520890b0a566534
#
_cell.length_a   1.000
_cell.length_b   1.000
_cell.length_c   1.000
_cell.angle_alpha   90.00
_cell.angle_beta   90.00
_cell.angle_gamma   90.00
#
_symmetry.space_group_name_H-M   'P 1'
#
loop_
_entity.id
_entity.type
_entity.pdbx_description
1 polymer ?
#
loop_
_entity_poly.entity_id
_entity_poly.type
_entity_poly.pdbx_seq_one_letter_code
_entity_poly.pdbx_strand_id
1 'polypeptide(L)'
;MRTRHLMTLFTGVLILAIILPISLSIWQAARQAKMQFYRELDDYSNRIVVRTLQVADQAREALREADAHTAASCSPEHLLTLRRIAYTHRYIQEVLWLRDSVPQCSSLEDHSVAVTFPPPDHIAPDGYRTWLTSINDLGLDHQMTAMGSRQHMVMIDPVSFIDVVPASEEKIHTMLFGLDHQKMVISSQPLPAKVWQRIKDPHVDMLTLDNTVYRIQRIPELGSGIVTWSSTLPLQQRIRQQLFFWLPAGIFTSLLATWLLLRLLRHLRSPRNSMLDALNSEAIQVYYQPIISLQDGKIAGAEALARWQQPDGTFLSPDIFIPLAEQTGLITQLTEVHISINLSVDDLRSPTLPTLLHDQLQHWGIAAEQIILEITERGFVDPETTMPVIAHYRQAGHRISIDDFGTGYSSLSYLQKLDVDTLKIDKSFVDTLEYRPLTPHIIEMAKALNLATVAEGVETESQRDWLRQHGVQYAQGWLYSKALPKEQFILWAEHNLHAH
;
A
#
# COMPACT_ATOMS: atom_id res chain seq x y z
N MET A 1 -5.95 -28.11 -4.10
CA MET A 1 -4.79 -27.43 -4.74
C MET A 1 -4.98 -25.91 -4.90
N ARG A 2 -6.14 -25.41 -5.29
CA ARG A 2 -6.43 -23.95 -5.45
C ARG A 2 -6.19 -23.10 -4.18
N THR A 3 -6.55 -23.57 -3.01
CA THR A 3 -6.40 -22.83 -1.74
C THR A 3 -4.94 -22.58 -1.32
N ARG A 4 -4.03 -23.52 -1.57
CA ARG A 4 -2.59 -23.37 -1.28
C ARG A 4 -1.95 -22.30 -2.19
N HIS A 5 -2.28 -22.30 -3.48
CA HIS A 5 -1.78 -21.27 -4.41
C HIS A 5 -2.33 -19.88 -4.08
N LEU A 6 -3.58 -19.77 -3.65
CA LEU A 6 -4.16 -18.50 -3.22
C LEU A 6 -3.47 -17.98 -1.95
N MET A 7 -3.17 -18.84 -0.99
CA MET A 7 -2.45 -18.47 0.24
C MET A 7 -1.02 -18.01 -0.04
N THR A 8 -0.29 -18.70 -0.92
CA THR A 8 1.09 -18.30 -1.29
C THR A 8 1.12 -16.98 -2.05
N LEU A 9 0.21 -16.76 -2.98
CA LEU A 9 0.08 -15.51 -3.72
C LEU A 9 -0.23 -14.35 -2.75
N PHE A 10 -1.06 -14.61 -1.78
CA PHE A 10 -1.50 -13.65 -0.77
C PHE A 10 -0.38 -13.25 0.18
N THR A 11 0.39 -14.23 0.66
CA THR A 11 1.57 -14.00 1.50
C THR A 11 2.61 -13.19 0.73
N GLY A 12 2.78 -13.47 -0.57
CA GLY A 12 3.66 -12.71 -1.45
C GLY A 12 3.25 -11.24 -1.59
N VAL A 13 1.95 -10.97 -1.81
CA VAL A 13 1.41 -9.60 -1.90
C VAL A 13 1.56 -8.84 -0.58
N LEU A 14 1.34 -9.51 0.55
CA LEU A 14 1.50 -8.90 1.87
C LEU A 14 2.96 -8.52 2.15
N ILE A 15 3.90 -9.42 1.83
CA ILE A 15 5.34 -9.17 1.95
C ILE A 15 5.73 -7.98 1.06
N LEU A 16 5.23 -7.94 -0.17
CA LEU A 16 5.50 -6.85 -1.10
C LEU A 16 4.95 -5.51 -0.60
N ALA A 17 3.74 -5.50 -0.03
CA ALA A 17 3.12 -4.31 0.56
C ALA A 17 3.93 -3.73 1.75
N ILE A 18 4.69 -4.57 2.45
CA ILE A 18 5.56 -4.15 3.56
C ILE A 18 6.92 -3.70 3.04
N ILE A 19 7.57 -4.49 2.20
CA ILE A 19 8.98 -4.26 1.81
C ILE A 19 9.11 -3.14 0.79
N LEU A 20 8.20 -3.05 -0.19
CA LEU A 20 8.32 -2.11 -1.30
C LEU A 20 8.33 -0.63 -0.87
N PRO A 21 7.40 -0.14 -0.02
CA PRO A 21 7.40 1.26 0.41
C PRO A 21 8.63 1.63 1.24
N ILE A 22 9.09 0.72 2.11
CA ILE A 22 10.29 0.93 2.95
C ILE A 22 11.54 0.99 2.08
N SER A 23 11.70 0.05 1.15
CA SER A 23 12.84 0.02 0.23
C SER A 23 12.88 1.26 -0.67
N LEU A 24 11.71 1.69 -1.18
CA LEU A 24 11.59 2.90 -1.99
C LEU A 24 11.96 4.15 -1.18
N SER A 25 11.58 4.23 0.09
CA SER A 25 11.93 5.34 0.98
C SER A 25 13.42 5.41 1.25
N ILE A 26 14.07 4.28 1.48
CA ILE A 26 15.52 4.20 1.67
C ILE A 26 16.25 4.62 0.39
N TRP A 27 15.80 4.11 -0.77
CA TRP A 27 16.37 4.47 -2.06
C TRP A 27 16.20 5.97 -2.35
N GLN A 28 15.04 6.54 -2.07
CA GLN A 28 14.76 7.97 -2.28
C GLN A 28 15.62 8.83 -1.37
N ALA A 29 15.79 8.48 -0.09
CA ALA A 29 16.67 9.16 0.84
C ALA A 29 18.12 9.18 0.35
N ALA A 30 18.63 8.01 -0.07
CA ALA A 30 19.99 7.88 -0.58
C ALA A 30 20.18 8.67 -1.89
N ARG A 31 19.21 8.60 -2.81
CA ARG A 31 19.21 9.34 -4.06
C ARG A 31 19.23 10.85 -3.84
N GLN A 32 18.38 11.36 -2.96
CA GLN A 32 18.28 12.79 -2.67
C GLN A 32 19.55 13.32 -2.02
N ALA A 33 20.09 12.62 -1.02
CA ALA A 33 21.37 12.96 -0.38
C ALA A 33 22.52 13.01 -1.38
N LYS A 34 22.60 12.01 -2.26
CA LYS A 34 23.62 11.95 -3.31
C LYS A 34 23.49 13.08 -4.32
N MET A 35 22.30 13.38 -4.80
CA MET A 35 22.06 14.48 -5.73
C MET A 35 22.42 15.85 -5.11
N GLN A 36 22.10 16.05 -3.83
CA GLN A 36 22.45 17.28 -3.13
C GLN A 36 23.96 17.43 -3.00
N PHE A 37 24.66 16.38 -2.59
CA PHE A 37 26.13 16.39 -2.48
C PHE A 37 26.82 16.74 -3.81
N TYR A 38 26.39 16.11 -4.91
CA TYR A 38 26.97 16.40 -6.22
C TYR A 38 26.67 17.82 -6.72
N ARG A 39 25.46 18.32 -6.47
CA ARG A 39 25.12 19.72 -6.82
C ARG A 39 25.99 20.71 -6.07
N GLU A 40 26.22 20.56 -4.77
CA GLU A 40 27.05 21.44 -3.98
C GLU A 40 28.50 21.44 -4.47
N LEU A 41 29.05 20.28 -4.82
CA LEU A 41 30.38 20.19 -5.38
C LEU A 41 30.46 20.85 -6.75
N ASP A 42 29.46 20.67 -7.60
CA ASP A 42 29.37 21.28 -8.93
C ASP A 42 29.21 22.81 -8.85
N ASP A 43 28.31 23.28 -7.98
CA ASP A 43 28.10 24.72 -7.73
C ASP A 43 29.35 25.40 -7.19
N TYR A 44 30.08 24.76 -6.30
CA TYR A 44 31.35 25.26 -5.82
C TYR A 44 32.40 25.32 -6.93
N SER A 45 32.52 24.24 -7.71
CA SER A 45 33.43 24.17 -8.87
C SER A 45 33.12 25.26 -9.88
N ASN A 46 31.85 25.50 -10.21
CA ASN A 46 31.41 26.57 -11.11
C ASN A 46 31.79 27.97 -10.59
N ARG A 47 31.66 28.20 -9.28
CA ARG A 47 32.10 29.48 -8.68
C ARG A 47 33.59 29.69 -8.79
N ILE A 48 34.41 28.66 -8.67
CA ILE A 48 35.86 28.73 -8.90
C ILE A 48 36.16 29.09 -10.37
N VAL A 49 35.46 28.45 -11.33
CA VAL A 49 35.62 28.82 -12.76
C VAL A 49 35.28 30.28 -13.00
N VAL A 50 34.13 30.75 -12.50
CA VAL A 50 33.72 32.16 -12.65
C VAL A 50 34.78 33.09 -12.03
N ARG A 51 35.32 32.74 -10.86
CA ARG A 51 36.40 33.50 -10.20
C ARG A 51 37.64 33.51 -11.05
N THR A 52 38.05 32.36 -11.58
CA THR A 52 39.23 32.27 -12.46
C THR A 52 39.10 33.14 -13.70
N LEU A 53 37.91 33.12 -14.34
CA LEU A 53 37.65 34.00 -15.49
C LEU A 53 37.67 35.50 -15.12
N GLN A 54 37.08 35.87 -13.96
CA GLN A 54 37.13 37.27 -13.47
C GLN A 54 38.54 37.75 -13.24
N VAL A 55 39.41 36.92 -12.65
CA VAL A 55 40.82 37.28 -12.44
C VAL A 55 41.54 37.48 -13.79
N ALA A 56 41.30 36.55 -14.74
CA ALA A 56 41.87 36.62 -16.08
C ALA A 56 41.37 37.86 -16.85
N ASP A 57 40.09 38.20 -16.74
CA ASP A 57 39.53 39.39 -17.40
C ASP A 57 40.09 40.68 -16.83
N GLN A 58 40.29 40.79 -15.52
CA GLN A 58 40.99 41.93 -14.92
C GLN A 58 42.44 42.01 -15.37
N ALA A 59 43.12 40.89 -15.51
CA ALA A 59 44.48 40.86 -16.05
C ALA A 59 44.55 41.38 -17.50
N ARG A 60 43.58 40.94 -18.35
CA ARG A 60 43.46 41.45 -19.72
C ARG A 60 43.15 42.93 -19.78
N GLU A 61 42.28 43.42 -18.88
CA GLU A 61 41.96 44.84 -18.79
C GLU A 61 43.17 45.66 -18.37
N ALA A 62 43.89 45.22 -17.33
CA ALA A 62 45.16 45.87 -16.89
C ALA A 62 46.19 45.91 -18.00
N LEU A 63 46.37 44.82 -18.77
CA LEU A 63 47.29 44.78 -19.91
C LEU A 63 46.86 45.72 -21.05
N ARG A 64 45.58 45.83 -21.37
CA ARG A 64 45.01 46.72 -22.37
C ARG A 64 45.29 48.20 -21.97
N GLU A 65 45.10 48.55 -20.66
CA GLU A 65 45.37 49.87 -20.14
C GLU A 65 46.86 50.18 -20.20
N ALA A 66 47.75 49.24 -19.86
CA ALA A 66 49.16 49.36 -19.96
C ALA A 66 49.65 49.55 -21.42
N ASP A 67 49.11 48.73 -22.35
CA ASP A 67 49.51 48.83 -23.79
C ASP A 67 48.97 50.08 -24.48
N ALA A 68 47.92 50.70 -23.95
CA ALA A 68 47.39 51.97 -24.48
C ALA A 68 48.22 53.21 -24.07
N HIS A 69 49.17 53.05 -23.14
CA HIS A 69 50.01 54.14 -22.67
C HIS A 69 51.06 54.58 -23.74
N THR A 70 51.23 55.88 -23.94
CA THR A 70 52.05 56.43 -25.03
C THR A 70 53.36 57.12 -24.57
N ALA A 71 53.59 57.22 -23.27
CA ALA A 71 54.82 57.82 -22.76
C ALA A 71 56.06 56.92 -23.04
N ALA A 72 57.23 57.51 -22.97
CA ALA A 72 58.48 56.77 -23.16
C ALA A 72 58.59 55.60 -22.15
N SER A 73 58.95 54.41 -22.63
CA SER A 73 59.08 53.20 -21.80
C SER A 73 59.99 53.43 -20.60
N CYS A 74 59.61 53.04 -19.43
CA CYS A 74 60.25 53.18 -18.13
C CYS A 74 60.49 54.68 -17.70
N SER A 75 59.82 55.64 -18.32
CA SER A 75 59.82 57.03 -17.83
C SER A 75 59.04 57.12 -16.50
N PRO A 76 59.28 58.20 -15.70
CA PRO A 76 58.53 58.43 -14.46
C PRO A 76 57.01 58.43 -14.67
N GLU A 77 56.52 58.91 -15.81
CA GLU A 77 55.14 58.95 -16.19
C GLU A 77 54.61 57.53 -16.50
N HIS A 78 55.43 56.75 -17.22
CA HIS A 78 55.05 55.30 -17.48
C HIS A 78 55.00 54.49 -16.17
N LEU A 79 56.04 54.65 -15.32
CA LEU A 79 56.04 53.94 -14.00
C LEU A 79 54.88 54.38 -13.12
N LEU A 80 54.46 55.64 -13.13
CA LEU A 80 53.26 56.08 -12.41
C LEU A 80 52.00 55.41 -12.94
N THR A 81 51.90 55.21 -14.25
CA THR A 81 50.77 54.51 -14.89
C THR A 81 50.76 53.03 -14.49
N LEU A 82 51.89 52.32 -14.53
CA LEU A 82 52.03 50.97 -14.11
C LEU A 82 51.60 50.80 -12.62
N ARG A 83 52.03 51.72 -11.75
CA ARG A 83 51.62 51.70 -10.32
C ARG A 83 50.15 51.97 -10.15
N ARG A 84 49.53 52.86 -10.91
CA ARG A 84 48.12 53.14 -10.89
C ARG A 84 47.31 51.86 -11.31
N ILE A 85 47.73 51.18 -12.38
CA ILE A 85 47.14 49.98 -12.87
C ILE A 85 47.20 48.86 -11.79
N ALA A 86 48.37 48.63 -11.21
CA ALA A 86 48.53 47.67 -10.13
C ALA A 86 47.62 47.96 -8.90
N TYR A 87 47.48 49.26 -8.58
CA TYR A 87 46.66 49.71 -7.46
C TYR A 87 45.15 49.61 -7.73
N THR A 88 44.71 49.87 -8.97
CA THR A 88 43.27 49.87 -9.33
C THR A 88 42.70 48.49 -9.63
N HIS A 89 43.52 47.52 -10.06
CA HIS A 89 43.11 46.16 -10.40
C HIS A 89 43.38 45.21 -9.23
N ARG A 90 42.35 44.79 -8.56
CA ARG A 90 42.38 44.05 -7.27
C ARG A 90 43.31 42.82 -7.25
N TYR A 91 43.44 42.10 -8.39
CA TYR A 91 44.16 40.84 -8.44
C TYR A 91 45.58 41.00 -9.00
N ILE A 92 45.95 42.18 -9.47
CA ILE A 92 47.26 42.48 -10.04
C ILE A 92 48.20 42.90 -8.90
N GLN A 93 49.26 42.12 -8.72
CA GLN A 93 50.28 42.41 -7.71
C GLN A 93 51.37 43.30 -8.27
N GLU A 94 51.74 43.13 -9.55
CA GLU A 94 52.80 43.87 -10.22
C GLU A 94 52.51 43.96 -11.72
N VAL A 95 52.88 45.04 -12.35
CA VAL A 95 52.85 45.25 -13.80
C VAL A 95 54.28 45.55 -14.27
N LEU A 96 54.76 44.75 -15.25
CA LEU A 96 56.07 44.81 -15.81
C LEU A 96 56.06 45.34 -17.27
N TRP A 97 57.07 46.08 -17.67
CA TRP A 97 57.32 46.31 -19.08
C TRP A 97 58.54 45.48 -19.53
N LEU A 98 58.39 44.78 -20.67
CA LEU A 98 59.32 43.76 -21.19
C LEU A 98 59.96 44.26 -22.51
N ARG A 99 61.27 44.05 -22.68
CA ARG A 99 61.96 44.10 -23.97
C ARG A 99 62.59 42.73 -24.21
N ASP A 100 62.20 42.07 -25.30
CA ASP A 100 62.69 40.70 -25.66
C ASP A 100 62.56 39.67 -24.53
N SER A 101 61.41 39.66 -23.84
CA SER A 101 61.08 38.80 -22.70
C SER A 101 61.94 39.10 -21.42
N VAL A 102 62.66 40.22 -21.39
CA VAL A 102 63.43 40.66 -20.22
C VAL A 102 62.77 41.88 -19.61
N PRO A 103 62.38 41.82 -18.30
CA PRO A 103 61.86 43.01 -17.59
C PRO A 103 62.86 44.15 -17.58
N GLN A 104 62.36 45.32 -17.91
CA GLN A 104 63.15 46.55 -17.89
C GLN A 104 62.74 47.47 -16.74
N CYS A 105 61.49 47.50 -16.41
CA CYS A 105 60.93 48.21 -15.28
C CYS A 105 59.58 47.60 -14.82
N SER A 106 59.21 47.93 -13.60
CA SER A 106 57.93 47.44 -13.02
C SER A 106 57.21 48.49 -12.19
N SER A 107 55.96 48.20 -11.80
CA SER A 107 55.17 48.99 -10.88
C SER A 107 55.79 49.09 -9.46
N LEU A 108 56.58 48.09 -9.06
CA LEU A 108 57.18 48.04 -7.72
C LEU A 108 58.58 48.68 -7.66
N GLU A 109 59.47 48.30 -8.60
CA GLU A 109 60.90 48.82 -8.60
C GLU A 109 61.46 48.97 -10.02
N ASP A 110 62.58 49.73 -10.15
CA ASP A 110 63.40 49.62 -11.32
C ASP A 110 64.23 48.35 -11.29
N HIS A 111 63.89 47.37 -12.16
CA HIS A 111 64.60 46.11 -12.22
C HIS A 111 66.04 46.31 -12.73
N SER A 112 67.00 46.06 -11.87
CA SER A 112 68.42 46.04 -12.23
C SER A 112 68.97 44.64 -12.54
N VAL A 113 68.13 43.57 -12.35
CA VAL A 113 68.52 42.16 -12.53
C VAL A 113 67.85 41.63 -13.77
N ALA A 114 68.65 41.15 -14.74
CA ALA A 114 68.15 40.57 -15.98
C ALA A 114 67.57 39.11 -15.75
N VAL A 115 66.36 39.03 -15.36
CA VAL A 115 65.62 37.76 -15.35
C VAL A 115 64.93 37.56 -16.70
N THR A 116 65.22 36.48 -17.40
CA THR A 116 64.52 36.14 -18.65
C THR A 116 63.35 35.19 -18.37
N PHE A 117 62.16 35.62 -18.74
CA PHE A 117 60.99 34.75 -18.61
C PHE A 117 61.09 33.54 -19.57
N PRO A 118 60.75 32.33 -19.14
CA PRO A 118 60.70 31.18 -20.01
C PRO A 118 59.61 31.36 -21.09
N PRO A 119 59.55 30.51 -22.12
CA PRO A 119 58.41 30.50 -23.05
C PRO A 119 57.08 30.37 -22.28
N PRO A 120 56.02 31.02 -22.76
CA PRO A 120 54.70 30.94 -22.12
C PRO A 120 54.21 29.51 -22.11
N ASP A 121 53.52 29.14 -21.03
CA ASP A 121 52.88 27.81 -20.89
C ASP A 121 51.63 27.69 -21.81
N HIS A 122 50.99 28.83 -22.14
CA HIS A 122 49.82 28.88 -23.02
C HIS A 122 49.75 30.23 -23.77
N ILE A 123 49.28 30.15 -25.01
CA ILE A 123 49.00 31.36 -25.83
C ILE A 123 47.52 31.26 -26.22
N ALA A 124 46.74 32.20 -25.69
CA ALA A 124 45.32 32.28 -25.97
C ALA A 124 45.01 32.72 -27.41
N PRO A 125 43.87 32.43 -28.01
CA PRO A 125 43.49 32.84 -29.36
C PRO A 125 43.50 34.35 -29.57
N ASP A 126 43.33 35.15 -28.51
CA ASP A 126 43.35 36.60 -28.49
C ASP A 126 44.78 37.19 -28.40
N GLY A 127 45.79 36.31 -28.37
CA GLY A 127 47.20 36.65 -28.36
C GLY A 127 47.82 36.92 -26.98
N TYR A 128 47.03 36.83 -25.92
CA TYR A 128 47.59 36.90 -24.57
C TYR A 128 48.36 35.61 -24.23
N ARG A 129 49.48 35.80 -23.55
CA ARG A 129 50.40 34.74 -23.13
C ARG A 129 50.26 34.49 -21.64
N THR A 130 50.25 33.26 -21.20
CA THR A 130 50.10 32.90 -19.79
C THR A 130 51.28 32.07 -19.31
N TRP A 131 51.83 32.44 -18.16
CA TRP A 131 52.83 31.68 -17.40
C TRP A 131 52.17 31.24 -16.10
N LEU A 132 51.91 29.97 -15.98
CA LEU A 132 51.19 29.42 -14.84
C LEU A 132 52.05 29.30 -13.58
N THR A 133 53.37 29.24 -13.75
CA THR A 133 54.33 29.19 -12.64
C THR A 133 55.52 30.06 -13.04
N SER A 134 55.58 31.27 -12.54
CA SER A 134 56.76 32.15 -12.68
C SER A 134 57.34 32.45 -11.30
N ILE A 135 58.68 32.53 -11.23
CA ILE A 135 59.38 32.98 -10.04
C ILE A 135 59.34 34.53 -10.06
N ASN A 136 58.99 35.14 -8.96
CA ASN A 136 59.13 36.60 -8.84
C ASN A 136 60.51 36.93 -8.31
N ASP A 137 61.01 38.07 -8.77
CA ASP A 137 62.34 38.58 -8.40
C ASP A 137 62.42 39.22 -7.00
N LEU A 138 61.26 39.30 -6.30
CA LEU A 138 61.20 39.95 -4.99
C LEU A 138 61.74 39.10 -3.84
N GLY A 139 62.32 37.92 -4.15
CA GLY A 139 62.89 37.03 -3.13
C GLY A 139 61.82 36.41 -2.21
N LEU A 140 60.55 36.52 -2.56
CA LEU A 140 59.45 35.90 -1.88
C LEU A 140 59.39 34.48 -2.38
N ASP A 141 59.31 33.54 -1.46
CA ASP A 141 59.23 32.09 -1.73
C ASP A 141 57.88 31.65 -2.34
N HIS A 142 57.29 32.56 -3.15
CA HIS A 142 55.94 32.37 -3.71
C HIS A 142 56.00 32.29 -5.23
N GLN A 143 55.48 31.22 -5.76
CA GLN A 143 55.24 31.08 -7.20
C GLN A 143 54.09 32.02 -7.60
N MET A 144 54.33 32.86 -8.63
CA MET A 144 53.33 33.76 -9.17
C MET A 144 52.84 33.24 -10.52
N THR A 145 51.62 33.55 -10.87
CA THR A 145 51.06 33.35 -12.21
C THR A 145 51.21 34.68 -12.96
N ALA A 146 51.59 34.61 -14.23
CA ALA A 146 51.73 35.82 -15.05
C ALA A 146 50.87 35.73 -16.31
N MET A 147 50.33 36.88 -16.73
CA MET A 147 49.70 37.06 -18.03
C MET A 147 50.38 38.22 -18.76
N GLY A 148 50.70 38.04 -20.04
CA GLY A 148 51.44 39.08 -20.83
C GLY A 148 50.74 39.38 -22.15
N SER A 149 50.86 40.61 -22.58
CA SER A 149 50.57 41.14 -23.92
C SER A 149 51.86 41.17 -24.78
N ARG A 150 51.98 42.16 -25.68
CA ARG A 150 53.17 42.28 -26.53
C ARG A 150 54.43 42.74 -25.74
N GLN A 151 54.28 43.72 -24.87
CA GLN A 151 55.39 44.30 -24.13
C GLN A 151 55.11 44.42 -22.63
N HIS A 152 53.88 44.21 -22.17
CA HIS A 152 53.56 44.28 -20.76
C HIS A 152 53.20 42.86 -20.21
N MET A 153 53.44 42.69 -18.93
CA MET A 153 53.12 41.51 -18.18
C MET A 153 52.57 41.92 -16.82
N VAL A 154 51.54 41.22 -16.39
CA VAL A 154 50.95 41.33 -15.04
C VAL A 154 51.22 40.08 -14.23
N MET A 155 51.60 40.27 -12.97
CA MET A 155 51.80 39.19 -12.00
C MET A 155 50.59 39.10 -11.11
N ILE A 156 50.16 37.86 -10.88
CA ILE A 156 48.94 37.55 -10.17
C ILE A 156 49.25 36.47 -9.13
N ASP A 157 48.77 36.68 -7.90
CA ASP A 157 48.83 35.63 -6.87
C ASP A 157 47.92 34.46 -7.26
N PRO A 158 48.44 33.22 -7.42
CA PRO A 158 47.65 32.07 -7.77
C PRO A 158 46.50 31.78 -6.80
N VAL A 159 46.59 32.17 -5.52
CA VAL A 159 45.53 32.06 -4.54
C VAL A 159 44.25 32.77 -5.00
N SER A 160 44.43 33.91 -5.69
CA SER A 160 43.31 34.72 -6.19
C SER A 160 42.34 33.97 -7.09
N PHE A 161 42.80 32.94 -7.80
CA PHE A 161 41.96 32.12 -8.69
C PHE A 161 41.08 31.16 -7.93
N ILE A 162 41.53 30.68 -6.76
CA ILE A 162 40.84 29.64 -5.97
C ILE A 162 40.28 30.15 -4.65
N ASP A 163 40.42 31.43 -4.34
CA ASP A 163 39.91 32.04 -3.11
C ASP A 163 38.40 32.26 -3.19
N VAL A 164 37.67 31.18 -3.01
CA VAL A 164 36.20 31.14 -2.97
C VAL A 164 35.75 30.43 -1.70
N VAL A 165 34.96 31.13 -0.89
CA VAL A 165 34.40 30.55 0.35
C VAL A 165 33.35 29.49 0.02
N PRO A 166 33.44 28.26 0.54
CA PRO A 166 32.36 27.25 0.38
C PRO A 166 31.05 27.77 0.97
N ALA A 167 29.94 27.46 0.34
CA ALA A 167 28.61 27.82 0.85
C ALA A 167 28.13 26.92 2.00
N SER A 168 28.80 25.78 2.19
CA SER A 168 28.53 24.81 3.25
C SER A 168 29.74 24.68 4.18
N GLU A 169 29.52 24.15 5.39
CA GLU A 169 30.61 23.83 6.34
C GLU A 169 31.52 22.68 5.85
N GLU A 170 31.24 22.12 4.68
CA GLU A 170 32.03 21.05 4.12
C GLU A 170 33.39 21.52 3.60
N LYS A 171 34.42 20.75 3.93
CA LYS A 171 35.77 20.99 3.42
C LYS A 171 35.84 20.55 1.96
N ILE A 172 35.63 21.49 1.04
CA ILE A 172 35.90 21.30 -0.39
C ILE A 172 37.28 21.79 -0.70
N HIS A 173 38.10 20.97 -1.30
CA HIS A 173 39.43 21.27 -1.71
C HIS A 173 39.49 21.62 -3.19
N THR A 174 40.44 22.44 -3.58
CA THR A 174 40.58 22.95 -4.95
C THR A 174 42.04 22.93 -5.39
N MET A 175 42.23 22.63 -6.67
CA MET A 175 43.51 22.72 -7.35
C MET A 175 43.32 23.38 -8.72
N LEU A 176 44.23 24.33 -9.06
CA LEU A 176 44.40 24.89 -10.40
C LEU A 176 45.60 24.20 -11.07
N PHE A 177 45.48 23.83 -12.32
CA PHE A 177 46.54 23.20 -13.10
C PHE A 177 46.56 23.69 -14.56
N GLY A 178 47.69 23.60 -15.22
CA GLY A 178 47.85 23.91 -16.64
C GLY A 178 47.49 22.69 -17.50
N LEU A 179 46.77 22.92 -18.60
CA LEU A 179 46.35 21.87 -19.53
C LEU A 179 47.52 21.37 -20.40
N ASP A 180 48.32 22.31 -20.99
CA ASP A 180 49.31 21.99 -22.00
C ASP A 180 50.52 21.23 -21.41
N HIS A 181 51.03 21.71 -20.27
CA HIS A 181 52.20 21.12 -19.60
C HIS A 181 51.84 20.29 -18.38
N GLN A 182 50.57 20.18 -18.08
CA GLN A 182 50.03 19.39 -16.95
C GLN A 182 50.74 19.69 -15.62
N LYS A 183 51.11 20.98 -15.41
CA LYS A 183 51.73 21.47 -14.19
C LYS A 183 50.68 21.88 -13.17
N MET A 184 50.90 21.56 -11.91
CA MET A 184 50.11 22.09 -10.80
C MET A 184 50.51 23.54 -10.57
N VAL A 185 49.50 24.43 -10.53
CA VAL A 185 49.71 25.85 -10.26
C VAL A 185 49.56 26.12 -8.78
N ILE A 186 48.46 25.77 -8.22
CA ILE A 186 48.17 25.89 -6.79
C ILE A 186 47.19 24.81 -6.36
N SER A 187 47.32 24.35 -5.14
CA SER A 187 46.43 23.39 -4.54
C SER A 187 46.18 23.68 -3.06
N SER A 188 44.96 23.62 -2.61
CA SER A 188 44.61 23.76 -1.20
C SER A 188 45.07 22.56 -0.36
N GLN A 189 45.24 21.38 -0.98
CA GLN A 189 45.82 20.16 -0.38
C GLN A 189 46.54 19.33 -1.45
N PRO A 190 47.52 18.50 -1.04
CA PRO A 190 48.18 17.56 -1.96
C PRO A 190 47.20 16.60 -2.64
N LEU A 191 47.30 16.50 -3.95
CA LEU A 191 46.49 15.53 -4.73
C LEU A 191 47.21 14.19 -4.83
N PRO A 192 46.49 13.05 -4.62
CA PRO A 192 47.09 11.72 -4.79
C PRO A 192 47.60 11.48 -6.21
N ALA A 193 48.77 10.89 -6.36
CA ALA A 193 49.41 10.66 -7.68
C ALA A 193 48.49 9.85 -8.63
N LYS A 194 47.71 8.90 -8.11
CA LYS A 194 46.77 8.09 -8.89
C LYS A 194 45.63 8.95 -9.49
N VAL A 195 45.17 9.97 -8.75
CA VAL A 195 44.16 10.91 -9.22
C VAL A 195 44.72 11.80 -10.28
N TRP A 196 45.95 12.32 -10.06
CA TRP A 196 46.68 13.17 -11.02
C TRP A 196 46.82 12.48 -12.39
N GLN A 197 47.14 11.19 -12.43
CA GLN A 197 47.21 10.45 -13.68
C GLN A 197 45.87 10.35 -14.43
N ARG A 198 44.74 10.25 -13.68
CA ARG A 198 43.39 10.15 -14.27
C ARG A 198 42.86 11.49 -14.77
N ILE A 199 43.24 12.62 -14.14
CA ILE A 199 42.87 13.97 -14.55
C ILE A 199 43.47 14.33 -15.93
N LYS A 200 44.60 13.75 -16.29
CA LYS A 200 45.21 13.90 -17.60
C LYS A 200 44.36 13.46 -18.78
N ASP A 201 43.42 12.55 -18.55
CA ASP A 201 42.49 12.11 -19.56
C ASP A 201 41.42 13.21 -19.81
N PRO A 202 41.35 13.77 -21.06
CA PRO A 202 40.46 14.87 -21.38
C PRO A 202 38.97 14.49 -21.26
N HIS A 203 38.61 13.19 -21.25
CA HIS A 203 37.23 12.71 -21.19
C HIS A 203 36.75 12.51 -19.76
N VAL A 204 37.61 12.68 -18.76
CA VAL A 204 37.21 12.49 -17.35
C VAL A 204 36.81 13.85 -16.75
N ASP A 205 35.51 14.02 -16.54
CA ASP A 205 34.97 15.23 -15.88
C ASP A 205 34.60 14.97 -14.40
N MET A 206 34.47 13.71 -14.01
CA MET A 206 34.21 13.31 -12.62
C MET A 206 34.89 11.97 -12.34
N LEU A 207 35.48 11.87 -11.14
CA LEU A 207 36.15 10.64 -10.68
C LEU A 207 35.80 10.40 -9.22
N THR A 208 35.53 9.16 -8.86
CA THR A 208 35.42 8.74 -7.45
C THR A 208 36.52 7.75 -7.14
N LEU A 209 37.33 8.06 -6.16
CA LEU A 209 38.46 7.22 -5.72
C LEU A 209 38.61 7.36 -4.19
N ASP A 210 38.83 6.24 -3.50
CA ASP A 210 39.15 6.20 -2.05
C ASP A 210 38.21 7.06 -1.19
N ASN A 211 36.88 6.92 -1.39
CA ASN A 211 35.84 7.71 -0.70
C ASN A 211 35.91 9.23 -0.91
N THR A 212 36.50 9.66 -2.01
CA THR A 212 36.59 11.06 -2.40
C THR A 212 36.04 11.22 -3.82
N VAL A 213 35.22 12.25 -4.02
CA VAL A 213 34.69 12.61 -5.33
C VAL A 213 35.49 13.83 -5.84
N TYR A 214 35.96 13.71 -7.07
CA TYR A 214 36.71 14.74 -7.77
C TYR A 214 35.90 15.23 -8.97
N ARG A 215 35.67 16.55 -9.06
CA ARG A 215 35.08 17.24 -10.21
C ARG A 215 36.14 17.97 -10.97
N ILE A 216 36.28 17.74 -12.27
CA ILE A 216 37.30 18.36 -13.14
C ILE A 216 36.55 19.28 -14.11
N GLN A 217 37.00 20.53 -14.17
CA GLN A 217 36.53 21.52 -15.15
C GLN A 217 37.73 22.09 -15.88
N ARG A 218 37.62 22.18 -17.20
CA ARG A 218 38.69 22.68 -18.07
C ARG A 218 38.26 24.02 -18.61
N ILE A 219 39.25 24.96 -18.66
CA ILE A 219 39.09 26.31 -19.20
C ILE A 219 40.10 26.45 -20.35
N PRO A 220 39.75 25.98 -21.56
CA PRO A 220 40.68 25.98 -22.69
C PRO A 220 41.17 27.36 -23.06
N GLU A 221 40.33 28.37 -22.91
CA GLU A 221 40.68 29.79 -23.20
C GLU A 221 41.86 30.33 -22.37
N LEU A 222 42.08 29.75 -21.20
CA LEU A 222 43.17 30.12 -20.30
C LEU A 222 44.27 29.05 -20.24
N GLY A 223 44.16 27.96 -21.02
CA GLY A 223 45.06 26.82 -20.93
C GLY A 223 45.11 26.17 -19.55
N SER A 224 44.05 26.31 -18.76
CA SER A 224 43.99 25.87 -17.37
C SER A 224 42.82 24.96 -17.08
N GLY A 225 42.95 24.21 -15.99
CA GLY A 225 41.86 23.34 -15.46
C GLY A 225 41.78 23.42 -13.95
N ILE A 226 40.63 23.15 -13.45
CA ILE A 226 40.30 23.19 -12.02
C ILE A 226 39.84 21.78 -11.61
N VAL A 227 40.35 21.33 -10.48
CA VAL A 227 39.84 20.13 -9.79
C VAL A 227 39.33 20.56 -8.44
N THR A 228 38.08 20.20 -8.16
CA THR A 228 37.51 20.35 -6.83
C THR A 228 37.14 18.98 -6.27
N TRP A 229 37.41 18.74 -4.99
CA TRP A 229 37.10 17.45 -4.40
C TRP A 229 36.63 17.56 -2.95
N SER A 230 35.80 16.60 -2.56
CA SER A 230 35.34 16.42 -1.18
C SER A 230 35.22 14.93 -0.83
N SER A 231 35.38 14.63 0.45
CA SER A 231 35.16 13.29 0.98
C SER A 231 33.68 12.89 0.91
N THR A 232 33.40 11.59 0.72
CA THR A 232 32.05 11.05 0.78
C THR A 232 31.54 10.83 2.23
N LEU A 233 32.35 11.06 3.26
CA LEU A 233 31.93 10.95 4.65
C LEU A 233 30.70 11.82 4.99
N PRO A 234 30.61 13.10 4.56
CA PRO A 234 29.42 13.91 4.75
C PRO A 234 28.19 13.32 4.06
N LEU A 235 28.34 12.61 2.96
CA LEU A 235 27.25 11.95 2.26
C LEU A 235 26.54 10.90 3.15
N GLN A 236 27.30 10.13 3.94
CA GLN A 236 26.72 9.15 4.88
C GLN A 236 25.90 9.84 5.97
N GLN A 237 26.37 10.98 6.47
CA GLN A 237 25.63 11.75 7.46
C GLN A 237 24.36 12.34 6.86
N ARG A 238 24.40 12.83 5.64
CA ARG A 238 23.24 13.35 4.90
C ARG A 238 22.22 12.24 4.62
N ILE A 239 22.65 11.02 4.24
CA ILE A 239 21.75 9.88 4.08
C ILE A 239 21.00 9.61 5.38
N ARG A 240 21.68 9.65 6.56
CA ARG A 240 21.01 9.47 7.85
C ARG A 240 19.97 10.56 8.12
N GLN A 241 20.28 11.82 7.81
CA GLN A 241 19.33 12.91 7.96
C GLN A 241 18.11 12.75 7.05
N GLN A 242 18.32 12.37 5.79
CA GLN A 242 17.23 12.12 4.86
C GLN A 242 16.39 10.89 5.29
N LEU A 243 17.01 9.84 5.82
CA LEU A 243 16.32 8.66 6.34
C LEU A 243 15.39 9.03 7.50
N PHE A 244 15.75 9.99 8.35
CA PHE A 244 14.89 10.46 9.44
C PHE A 244 13.54 10.98 8.95
N PHE A 245 13.47 11.56 7.76
CA PHE A 245 12.21 12.02 7.15
C PHE A 245 11.53 10.95 6.29
N TRP A 246 12.30 10.25 5.45
CA TRP A 246 11.73 9.31 4.48
C TRP A 246 11.34 7.96 5.08
N LEU A 247 12.05 7.47 6.09
CA LEU A 247 11.76 6.17 6.70
C LEU A 247 10.41 6.14 7.42
N PRO A 248 10.03 7.14 8.25
CA PRO A 248 8.69 7.20 8.82
C PRO A 248 7.58 7.25 7.77
N ALA A 249 7.77 7.97 6.66
CA ALA A 249 6.83 8.00 5.55
C ALA A 249 6.66 6.61 4.90
N GLY A 250 7.78 5.89 4.69
CA GLY A 250 7.77 4.51 4.18
C GLY A 250 7.07 3.53 5.12
N ILE A 251 7.28 3.65 6.42
CA ILE A 251 6.61 2.82 7.43
C ILE A 251 5.10 3.13 7.45
N PHE A 252 4.72 4.40 7.42
CA PHE A 252 3.31 4.80 7.41
C PHE A 252 2.58 4.26 6.18
N THR A 253 3.16 4.43 4.98
CA THR A 253 2.56 3.92 3.74
C THR A 253 2.48 2.39 3.73
N SER A 254 3.47 1.69 4.30
CA SER A 254 3.47 0.24 4.46
C SER A 254 2.34 -0.23 5.40
N LEU A 255 2.18 0.42 6.56
CA LEU A 255 1.10 0.11 7.49
C LEU A 255 -0.28 0.35 6.89
N LEU A 256 -0.45 1.47 6.17
CA LEU A 256 -1.70 1.80 5.48
C LEU A 256 -2.03 0.77 4.39
N ALA A 257 -1.05 0.41 3.56
CA ALA A 257 -1.23 -0.60 2.52
C ALA A 257 -1.61 -1.96 3.10
N THR A 258 -0.93 -2.38 4.18
CA THR A 258 -1.24 -3.61 4.91
C THR A 258 -2.64 -3.59 5.51
N TRP A 259 -3.03 -2.48 6.14
CA TRP A 259 -4.36 -2.32 6.72
C TRP A 259 -5.46 -2.38 5.65
N LEU A 260 -5.29 -1.68 4.53
CA LEU A 260 -6.23 -1.72 3.39
C LEU A 260 -6.36 -3.14 2.82
N LEU A 261 -5.24 -3.84 2.65
CA LEU A 261 -5.24 -5.21 2.16
C LEU A 261 -5.97 -6.16 3.10
N LEU A 262 -5.70 -6.06 4.42
CA LEU A 262 -6.39 -6.87 5.43
C LEU A 262 -7.90 -6.54 5.50
N ARG A 263 -8.27 -5.27 5.36
CA ARG A 263 -9.68 -4.85 5.31
C ARG A 263 -10.39 -5.42 4.08
N LEU A 264 -9.77 -5.37 2.92
CA LEU A 264 -10.29 -5.95 1.68
C LEU A 264 -10.53 -7.46 1.84
N LEU A 265 -9.59 -8.16 2.46
CA LEU A 265 -9.72 -9.60 2.73
C LEU A 265 -10.86 -9.95 3.67
N ARG A 266 -11.03 -9.18 4.75
CA ARG A 266 -12.15 -9.38 5.67
C ARG A 266 -13.48 -9.17 4.95
N HIS A 267 -13.53 -8.21 4.02
CA HIS A 267 -14.74 -7.97 3.23
C HIS A 267 -15.04 -9.11 2.26
N LEU A 268 -14.03 -9.66 1.58
CA LEU A 268 -14.18 -10.79 0.66
C LEU A 268 -14.56 -12.11 1.37
N ARG A 269 -14.21 -12.28 2.64
CA ARG A 269 -14.57 -13.42 3.50
C ARG A 269 -15.80 -13.15 4.38
N SER A 270 -16.61 -12.15 4.06
CA SER A 270 -17.84 -11.88 4.81
C SER A 270 -18.79 -13.08 4.74
N PRO A 271 -19.38 -13.53 5.86
CA PRO A 271 -20.37 -14.61 5.88
C PRO A 271 -21.54 -14.36 4.92
N ARG A 272 -21.94 -13.11 4.73
CA ARG A 272 -22.96 -12.70 3.77
C ARG A 272 -22.58 -13.05 2.32
N ASN A 273 -21.35 -12.76 1.90
CA ASN A 273 -20.91 -13.10 0.54
C ASN A 273 -20.81 -14.61 0.32
N SER A 274 -20.35 -15.37 1.33
CA SER A 274 -20.32 -16.84 1.26
C SER A 274 -21.73 -17.42 1.11
N MET A 275 -22.72 -16.82 1.76
CA MET A 275 -24.12 -17.25 1.65
C MET A 275 -24.73 -16.88 0.29
N LEU A 276 -24.46 -15.70 -0.25
CA LEU A 276 -24.88 -15.33 -1.60
C LEU A 276 -24.27 -16.27 -2.67
N ASP A 277 -23.01 -16.64 -2.50
CA ASP A 277 -22.36 -17.61 -3.39
C ASP A 277 -23.00 -18.99 -3.28
N ALA A 278 -23.42 -19.41 -2.08
CA ALA A 278 -24.10 -20.70 -1.85
C ALA A 278 -25.51 -20.72 -2.48
N LEU A 279 -26.24 -19.62 -2.37
CA LEU A 279 -27.56 -19.48 -3.02
C LEU A 279 -27.44 -19.53 -4.56
N ASN A 280 -26.48 -18.77 -5.11
CA ASN A 280 -26.26 -18.70 -6.57
C ASN A 280 -25.68 -19.99 -7.17
N SER A 281 -25.04 -20.83 -6.35
CA SER A 281 -24.41 -22.09 -6.79
C SER A 281 -25.23 -23.33 -6.52
N GLU A 282 -26.52 -23.17 -6.05
CA GLU A 282 -27.39 -24.27 -5.62
C GLU A 282 -26.77 -25.20 -4.55
N ALA A 283 -25.83 -24.63 -3.75
CA ALA A 283 -25.22 -25.38 -2.65
C ALA A 283 -26.18 -25.56 -1.46
N ILE A 284 -27.29 -24.83 -1.45
CA ILE A 284 -28.38 -25.01 -0.49
C ILE A 284 -29.41 -25.89 -1.14
N GLN A 285 -29.57 -27.10 -0.58
CA GLN A 285 -30.47 -28.14 -1.06
C GLN A 285 -31.61 -28.36 -0.07
N VAL A 286 -32.74 -28.88 -0.55
CA VAL A 286 -33.86 -29.25 0.29
C VAL A 286 -33.86 -30.77 0.52
N TYR A 287 -33.97 -31.15 1.78
CA TYR A 287 -34.13 -32.51 2.24
C TYR A 287 -35.52 -32.65 2.85
N TYR A 288 -36.10 -33.82 2.77
CA TYR A 288 -37.45 -34.10 3.23
C TYR A 288 -37.40 -35.11 4.35
N GLN A 289 -38.04 -34.82 5.49
CA GLN A 289 -38.18 -35.73 6.60
C GLN A 289 -39.64 -36.17 6.71
N PRO A 290 -39.93 -37.49 6.70
CA PRO A 290 -41.30 -37.98 6.73
C PRO A 290 -41.99 -37.74 8.07
N ILE A 291 -43.26 -37.35 8.01
CA ILE A 291 -44.19 -37.27 9.13
C ILE A 291 -45.14 -38.46 9.03
N ILE A 292 -45.20 -39.23 10.08
CA ILE A 292 -45.92 -40.51 10.12
C ILE A 292 -47.16 -40.40 11.03
N SER A 293 -48.30 -40.88 10.57
CA SER A 293 -49.51 -41.06 11.38
C SER A 293 -49.28 -42.16 12.39
N LEU A 294 -49.43 -41.84 13.68
CA LEU A 294 -49.27 -42.81 14.75
C LEU A 294 -50.49 -43.83 14.85
N GLN A 295 -51.57 -43.51 14.17
CA GLN A 295 -52.80 -44.38 14.17
C GLN A 295 -52.61 -45.57 13.23
N ASP A 296 -52.19 -45.37 12.01
CA ASP A 296 -52.14 -46.38 10.95
C ASP A 296 -50.72 -46.59 10.36
N GLY A 297 -49.70 -45.88 10.84
CA GLY A 297 -48.29 -45.99 10.40
C GLY A 297 -48.03 -45.43 9.01
N LYS A 298 -49.01 -44.79 8.37
CA LYS A 298 -48.84 -44.23 7.02
C LYS A 298 -48.18 -42.90 7.03
N ILE A 299 -47.56 -42.51 5.88
CA ILE A 299 -47.01 -41.22 5.63
C ILE A 299 -48.14 -40.20 5.58
N ALA A 300 -48.14 -39.21 6.49
CA ALA A 300 -49.10 -38.12 6.55
C ALA A 300 -48.61 -36.88 5.83
N GLY A 301 -47.29 -36.71 5.73
CA GLY A 301 -46.65 -35.58 5.09
C GLY A 301 -45.12 -35.66 5.17
N ALA A 302 -44.48 -34.56 4.87
CA ALA A 302 -43.04 -34.42 5.04
C ALA A 302 -42.66 -32.96 5.39
N GLU A 303 -41.69 -32.79 6.23
CA GLU A 303 -41.08 -31.49 6.49
C GLU A 303 -39.91 -31.25 5.53
N ALA A 304 -39.87 -30.07 4.93
CA ALA A 304 -38.81 -29.66 4.04
C ALA A 304 -37.74 -28.87 4.82
N LEU A 305 -36.55 -29.42 4.82
CA LEU A 305 -35.44 -28.95 5.63
C LEU A 305 -34.29 -28.48 4.75
N ALA A 306 -33.92 -27.22 4.81
CA ALA A 306 -32.79 -26.68 4.10
C ALA A 306 -31.45 -27.27 4.59
N ARG A 307 -30.53 -27.55 3.66
CA ARG A 307 -29.20 -28.09 3.94
C ARG A 307 -28.16 -27.35 3.12
N TRP A 308 -27.24 -26.70 3.78
CA TRP A 308 -26.14 -26.01 3.09
C TRP A 308 -24.93 -26.91 3.01
N GLN A 309 -24.64 -27.41 1.81
CA GLN A 309 -23.45 -28.23 1.54
C GLN A 309 -22.22 -27.31 1.36
N GLN A 310 -21.21 -27.55 2.18
CA GLN A 310 -19.94 -26.85 2.09
C GLN A 310 -19.05 -27.44 0.98
N PRO A 311 -18.06 -26.70 0.46
CA PRO A 311 -17.15 -27.18 -0.59
C PRO A 311 -16.32 -28.41 -0.21
N ASP A 312 -16.19 -28.73 1.08
CA ASP A 312 -15.51 -29.91 1.60
C ASP A 312 -16.47 -31.15 1.72
N GLY A 313 -17.72 -30.98 1.33
CA GLY A 313 -18.76 -32.03 1.38
C GLY A 313 -19.48 -32.14 2.73
N THR A 314 -19.11 -31.35 3.74
CA THR A 314 -19.84 -31.29 5.01
C THR A 314 -21.09 -30.44 4.87
N PHE A 315 -22.04 -30.61 5.80
CA PHE A 315 -23.25 -29.81 5.85
C PHE A 315 -23.18 -28.83 7.02
N LEU A 316 -23.49 -27.55 6.75
CA LEU A 316 -23.69 -26.57 7.80
C LEU A 316 -25.11 -26.74 8.37
N SER A 317 -25.21 -26.74 9.71
CA SER A 317 -26.48 -26.85 10.40
C SER A 317 -27.39 -25.64 10.12
N PRO A 318 -28.72 -25.87 9.95
CA PRO A 318 -29.70 -24.78 9.86
C PRO A 318 -29.61 -23.79 11.03
N ASP A 319 -29.36 -24.26 12.25
CA ASP A 319 -29.22 -23.43 13.46
C ASP A 319 -28.09 -22.38 13.34
N ILE A 320 -27.15 -22.59 12.42
CA ILE A 320 -26.02 -21.69 12.18
C ILE A 320 -26.33 -20.75 11.01
N PHE A 321 -26.82 -21.24 9.89
CA PHE A 321 -26.96 -20.42 8.68
C PHE A 321 -28.31 -19.72 8.55
N ILE A 322 -29.40 -20.24 9.15
CA ILE A 322 -30.69 -19.54 9.13
C ILE A 322 -30.61 -18.18 9.88
N PRO A 323 -30.11 -18.12 11.13
CA PRO A 323 -29.93 -16.83 11.80
C PRO A 323 -28.97 -15.87 11.03
N LEU A 324 -28.01 -16.41 10.29
CA LEU A 324 -27.14 -15.62 9.42
C LEU A 324 -27.92 -15.07 8.22
N ALA A 325 -28.80 -15.86 7.62
CA ALA A 325 -29.68 -15.44 6.53
C ALA A 325 -30.63 -14.32 6.98
N GLU A 326 -31.21 -14.42 8.17
CA GLU A 326 -32.05 -13.39 8.78
C GLU A 326 -31.28 -12.09 9.00
N GLN A 327 -30.13 -12.15 9.69
CA GLN A 327 -29.28 -10.97 9.98
C GLN A 327 -28.76 -10.28 8.72
N THR A 328 -28.60 -11.00 7.62
CA THR A 328 -28.08 -10.49 6.35
C THR A 328 -29.17 -10.11 5.35
N GLY A 329 -30.46 -10.36 5.68
CA GLY A 329 -31.61 -10.11 4.81
C GLY A 329 -31.68 -11.03 3.59
N LEU A 330 -31.08 -12.23 3.67
CA LEU A 330 -31.06 -13.24 2.60
C LEU A 330 -32.07 -14.38 2.86
N ILE A 331 -32.82 -14.32 3.95
CA ILE A 331 -33.77 -15.40 4.34
C ILE A 331 -34.85 -15.59 3.29
N THR A 332 -35.35 -14.53 2.68
CA THR A 332 -36.39 -14.61 1.64
C THR A 332 -35.99 -15.41 0.40
N GLN A 333 -34.68 -15.47 0.11
CA GLN A 333 -34.16 -16.28 -1.00
C GLN A 333 -34.06 -17.78 -0.68
N LEU A 334 -34.14 -18.14 0.60
CA LEU A 334 -34.14 -19.55 1.07
C LEU A 334 -35.54 -20.18 1.07
N THR A 335 -36.60 -19.38 1.11
CA THR A 335 -37.99 -19.83 1.25
C THR A 335 -38.67 -20.24 -0.06
N GLU A 336 -37.97 -20.21 -1.19
CA GLU A 336 -38.54 -20.54 -2.51
C GLU A 336 -38.81 -22.05 -2.76
N VAL A 337 -38.60 -22.97 -1.78
CA VAL A 337 -38.77 -24.41 -1.99
C VAL A 337 -39.40 -25.14 -0.78
N HIS A 338 -40.53 -25.46 -0.70
CA HIS A 338 -41.82 -26.14 -0.64
C HIS A 338 -42.03 -27.34 0.29
N ILE A 339 -43.04 -27.36 1.07
CA ILE A 339 -44.12 -28.24 1.53
C ILE A 339 -44.52 -27.89 2.96
N SER A 340 -43.72 -28.09 4.00
CA SER A 340 -43.81 -27.33 5.25
C SER A 340 -42.81 -26.21 5.18
N ILE A 341 -43.26 -24.97 5.16
CA ILE A 341 -42.42 -23.81 5.06
C ILE A 341 -42.28 -23.19 6.43
N ASN A 342 -41.04 -23.19 6.95
CA ASN A 342 -40.71 -22.43 8.17
C ASN A 342 -40.74 -20.94 7.87
N LEU A 343 -41.61 -20.19 8.54
CA LEU A 343 -41.70 -18.75 8.45
C LEU A 343 -40.91 -18.12 9.60
N SER A 344 -39.93 -17.27 9.24
CA SER A 344 -39.21 -16.46 10.22
C SER A 344 -40.05 -15.28 10.71
N VAL A 345 -39.64 -14.65 11.80
CA VAL A 345 -40.31 -13.44 12.31
C VAL A 345 -40.35 -12.34 11.25
N ASP A 346 -39.30 -12.24 10.42
CA ASP A 346 -39.22 -11.22 9.35
C ASP A 346 -40.17 -11.55 8.19
N ASP A 347 -40.41 -12.83 7.89
CA ASP A 347 -41.39 -13.26 6.91
C ASP A 347 -42.82 -12.91 7.34
N LEU A 348 -43.12 -13.04 8.62
CA LEU A 348 -44.39 -12.63 9.20
C LEU A 348 -44.63 -11.12 9.23
N ARG A 349 -43.58 -10.31 9.03
CA ARG A 349 -43.63 -8.86 8.87
C ARG A 349 -43.73 -8.42 7.42
N SER A 350 -43.53 -9.31 6.46
CA SER A 350 -43.51 -8.99 5.04
C SER A 350 -44.93 -8.96 4.48
N PRO A 351 -45.50 -7.82 4.08
CA PRO A 351 -46.83 -7.74 3.50
C PRO A 351 -46.93 -8.31 2.09
N THR A 352 -45.78 -8.55 1.42
CA THR A 352 -45.71 -9.01 0.02
C THR A 352 -45.54 -10.54 -0.10
N LEU A 353 -45.04 -11.20 0.94
CA LEU A 353 -44.76 -12.63 0.91
C LEU A 353 -46.02 -13.49 0.69
N PRO A 354 -47.16 -13.23 1.32
CA PRO A 354 -48.39 -14.00 1.07
C PRO A 354 -48.82 -13.98 -0.39
N THR A 355 -48.75 -12.83 -1.05
CA THR A 355 -49.11 -12.70 -2.47
C THR A 355 -48.13 -13.45 -3.34
N LEU A 356 -46.81 -13.31 -3.07
CA LEU A 356 -45.75 -14.01 -3.80
C LEU A 356 -45.93 -15.53 -3.71
N LEU A 357 -46.21 -16.06 -2.51
CA LEU A 357 -46.43 -17.48 -2.30
C LEU A 357 -47.67 -17.95 -3.08
N HIS A 358 -48.76 -17.21 -3.00
CA HIS A 358 -50.00 -17.51 -3.72
C HIS A 358 -49.78 -17.59 -5.25
N ASP A 359 -49.10 -16.61 -5.83
CA ASP A 359 -48.78 -16.56 -7.27
C ASP A 359 -47.92 -17.74 -7.72
N GLN A 360 -46.92 -18.13 -6.90
CA GLN A 360 -46.08 -19.32 -7.18
C GLN A 360 -46.89 -20.60 -7.11
N LEU A 361 -47.71 -20.79 -6.09
CA LEU A 361 -48.53 -21.96 -5.97
C LEU A 361 -49.54 -22.12 -7.13
N GLN A 362 -50.17 -21.00 -7.54
CA GLN A 362 -51.01 -20.96 -8.73
C GLN A 362 -50.27 -21.36 -10.00
N HIS A 363 -49.06 -20.80 -10.18
CA HIS A 363 -48.22 -21.11 -11.34
C HIS A 363 -47.91 -22.61 -11.49
N TRP A 364 -47.71 -23.29 -10.37
CA TRP A 364 -47.40 -24.74 -10.34
C TRP A 364 -48.63 -25.65 -10.13
N GLY A 365 -49.81 -25.11 -10.04
CA GLY A 365 -51.04 -25.86 -9.85
C GLY A 365 -51.12 -26.57 -8.49
N ILE A 366 -50.48 -26.01 -7.45
CA ILE A 366 -50.44 -26.52 -6.08
C ILE A 366 -51.56 -25.85 -5.29
N ALA A 367 -52.38 -26.66 -4.61
CA ALA A 367 -53.42 -26.12 -3.73
C ALA A 367 -52.79 -25.55 -2.43
N ALA A 368 -53.28 -24.41 -1.95
CA ALA A 368 -52.73 -23.79 -0.74
C ALA A 368 -52.82 -24.72 0.50
N GLU A 369 -53.85 -25.57 0.56
CA GLU A 369 -54.03 -26.53 1.63
C GLU A 369 -52.95 -27.62 1.69
N GLN A 370 -52.16 -27.78 0.60
CA GLN A 370 -51.04 -28.72 0.56
C GLN A 370 -49.79 -28.15 1.23
N ILE A 371 -49.79 -26.84 1.52
CA ILE A 371 -48.66 -26.13 2.13
C ILE A 371 -49.01 -25.80 3.57
N ILE A 372 -48.22 -26.32 4.48
CA ILE A 372 -48.29 -26.04 5.92
C ILE A 372 -47.23 -24.95 6.22
N LEU A 373 -47.67 -23.88 6.83
CA LEU A 373 -46.77 -22.82 7.28
C LEU A 373 -46.39 -23.03 8.74
N GLU A 374 -45.13 -23.26 9.03
CA GLU A 374 -44.61 -23.49 10.37
C GLU A 374 -44.10 -22.19 10.97
N ILE A 375 -44.60 -21.84 12.14
CA ILE A 375 -44.26 -20.59 12.83
C ILE A 375 -43.72 -20.95 14.20
N THR A 376 -42.48 -20.59 14.48
CA THR A 376 -41.88 -20.81 15.80
C THR A 376 -42.60 -19.98 16.87
N GLU A 377 -42.57 -20.43 18.12
CA GLU A 377 -43.16 -19.73 19.28
C GLU A 377 -42.70 -18.25 19.36
N ARG A 378 -41.49 -17.94 18.91
CA ARG A 378 -40.92 -16.58 18.87
C ARG A 378 -41.62 -15.65 17.85
N GLY A 379 -42.23 -16.20 16.81
CA GLY A 379 -43.01 -15.45 15.82
C GLY A 379 -44.21 -14.71 16.40
N PHE A 380 -44.65 -15.09 17.61
CA PHE A 380 -45.81 -14.52 18.29
C PHE A 380 -45.46 -13.43 19.33
N VAL A 381 -44.21 -12.99 19.40
CA VAL A 381 -43.77 -11.94 20.35
C VAL A 381 -44.41 -10.59 20.06
N ASP A 382 -44.78 -10.32 18.80
CA ASP A 382 -45.48 -9.09 18.39
C ASP A 382 -46.77 -9.40 17.65
N PRO A 383 -47.85 -9.70 18.37
CA PRO A 383 -49.12 -10.14 17.77
C PRO A 383 -49.80 -9.08 16.90
N GLU A 384 -49.60 -7.81 17.19
CA GLU A 384 -50.27 -6.71 16.43
C GLU A 384 -49.78 -6.68 14.97
N THR A 385 -48.52 -6.99 14.72
CA THR A 385 -47.96 -7.04 13.38
C THR A 385 -48.10 -8.41 12.71
N THR A 386 -48.03 -9.51 13.45
CA THR A 386 -48.03 -10.87 12.87
C THR A 386 -49.43 -11.45 12.63
N MET A 387 -50.41 -11.17 13.47
CA MET A 387 -51.78 -11.66 13.31
C MET A 387 -52.44 -11.34 11.96
N PRO A 388 -52.36 -10.10 11.42
CA PRO A 388 -52.96 -9.80 10.11
C PRO A 388 -52.31 -10.63 8.96
N VAL A 389 -51.03 -10.91 9.03
CA VAL A 389 -50.31 -11.70 8.02
C VAL A 389 -50.72 -13.19 8.10
N ILE A 390 -50.82 -13.74 9.31
CA ILE A 390 -51.35 -15.11 9.55
C ILE A 390 -52.78 -15.23 9.03
N ALA A 391 -53.65 -14.25 9.32
CA ALA A 391 -55.00 -14.26 8.82
C ALA A 391 -55.06 -14.25 7.27
N HIS A 392 -54.16 -13.54 6.62
CA HIS A 392 -54.05 -13.56 5.16
C HIS A 392 -53.70 -14.95 4.61
N TYR A 393 -52.72 -15.64 5.20
CA TYR A 393 -52.37 -17.00 4.82
C TYR A 393 -53.53 -17.97 5.04
N ARG A 394 -54.28 -17.84 6.16
CA ARG A 394 -55.48 -18.61 6.43
C ARG A 394 -56.56 -18.39 5.38
N GLN A 395 -56.84 -17.15 5.01
CA GLN A 395 -57.80 -16.80 3.95
C GLN A 395 -57.40 -17.37 2.59
N ALA A 396 -56.10 -17.51 2.31
CA ALA A 396 -55.56 -18.14 1.10
C ALA A 396 -55.70 -19.70 1.13
N GLY A 397 -56.05 -20.29 2.27
CA GLY A 397 -56.28 -21.76 2.42
C GLY A 397 -55.11 -22.52 3.06
N HIS A 398 -54.01 -21.81 3.45
CA HIS A 398 -52.88 -22.46 4.10
C HIS A 398 -53.23 -22.99 5.49
N ARG A 399 -52.64 -24.11 5.85
CA ARG A 399 -52.63 -24.65 7.21
C ARG A 399 -51.47 -24.03 7.99
N ILE A 400 -51.68 -23.75 9.28
CA ILE A 400 -50.68 -23.14 10.16
C ILE A 400 -50.31 -24.15 11.25
N SER A 401 -49.00 -24.35 11.44
CA SER A 401 -48.42 -25.15 12.51
C SER A 401 -47.57 -24.29 13.43
N ILE A 402 -47.68 -24.54 14.74
CA ILE A 402 -46.79 -23.95 15.73
C ILE A 402 -45.61 -24.89 15.93
N ASP A 403 -44.40 -24.37 15.72
CA ASP A 403 -43.16 -25.10 15.84
C ASP A 403 -42.42 -24.82 17.15
N ASP A 404 -41.57 -25.75 17.62
CA ASP A 404 -40.76 -25.66 18.84
C ASP A 404 -41.55 -25.31 20.11
N PHE A 405 -42.82 -25.76 20.23
CA PHE A 405 -43.67 -25.34 21.32
C PHE A 405 -43.16 -25.81 22.69
N GLY A 406 -43.10 -24.85 23.65
CA GLY A 406 -42.67 -25.04 25.02
C GLY A 406 -41.23 -24.60 25.29
N THR A 407 -40.51 -24.17 24.29
CA THR A 407 -39.12 -23.67 24.45
C THR A 407 -39.02 -22.15 24.69
N GLY A 408 -40.13 -21.40 24.60
CA GLY A 408 -40.19 -19.96 24.65
C GLY A 408 -41.23 -19.36 25.62
N TYR A 409 -41.80 -18.21 25.26
CA TYR A 409 -42.62 -17.36 26.11
C TYR A 409 -44.10 -17.28 25.71
N SER A 410 -44.66 -18.28 25.05
CA SER A 410 -46.06 -18.20 24.61
C SER A 410 -47.03 -18.21 25.78
N SER A 411 -47.82 -17.16 25.84
CA SER A 411 -48.97 -17.14 26.76
C SER A 411 -50.12 -17.95 26.16
N LEU A 412 -50.72 -18.85 26.96
CA LEU A 412 -51.88 -19.66 26.56
C LEU A 412 -53.03 -18.79 25.98
N SER A 413 -53.10 -17.51 26.41
CA SER A 413 -54.09 -16.57 25.92
C SER A 413 -53.88 -16.18 24.44
N TYR A 414 -52.69 -16.31 23.91
CA TYR A 414 -52.43 -16.08 22.48
C TYR A 414 -52.84 -17.30 21.65
N LEU A 415 -52.50 -18.50 22.10
CA LEU A 415 -52.89 -19.74 21.42
C LEU A 415 -54.40 -19.83 21.18
N GLN A 416 -55.21 -19.38 22.14
CA GLN A 416 -56.67 -19.38 22.02
C GLN A 416 -57.21 -18.39 20.97
N LYS A 417 -56.39 -17.36 20.60
CA LYS A 417 -56.77 -16.35 19.59
C LYS A 417 -56.23 -16.67 18.21
N LEU A 418 -55.24 -17.58 18.14
CA LEU A 418 -54.62 -18.00 16.89
C LEU A 418 -55.51 -19.08 16.24
N ASP A 419 -55.84 -18.87 14.97
CA ASP A 419 -56.46 -19.86 14.12
C ASP A 419 -55.37 -20.75 13.51
N VAL A 420 -54.91 -21.74 14.30
CA VAL A 420 -53.83 -22.69 13.94
C VAL A 420 -54.37 -24.12 13.94
N ASP A 421 -53.77 -25.00 13.14
CA ASP A 421 -54.24 -26.35 12.93
C ASP A 421 -53.42 -27.40 13.72
N THR A 422 -52.12 -27.14 13.89
CA THR A 422 -51.17 -28.14 14.40
C THR A 422 -50.24 -27.55 15.43
N LEU A 423 -49.87 -28.36 16.42
CA LEU A 423 -48.87 -28.06 17.41
C LEU A 423 -47.76 -29.11 17.34
N LYS A 424 -46.50 -28.69 17.08
CA LYS A 424 -45.34 -29.57 17.08
C LYS A 424 -44.71 -29.56 18.49
N ILE A 425 -44.57 -30.78 19.05
CA ILE A 425 -43.96 -31.00 20.37
C ILE A 425 -42.45 -31.18 20.17
N ASP A 426 -41.66 -30.21 20.64
CA ASP A 426 -40.22 -30.22 20.46
C ASP A 426 -39.54 -31.47 21.02
N LYS A 427 -38.46 -31.89 20.39
CA LYS A 427 -37.66 -33.07 20.78
C LYS A 427 -37.28 -33.08 22.26
N SER A 428 -36.98 -31.93 22.87
CA SER A 428 -36.59 -31.88 24.29
C SER A 428 -37.68 -32.42 25.25
N PHE A 429 -38.96 -32.32 24.85
CA PHE A 429 -40.08 -32.92 25.59
C PHE A 429 -40.25 -34.42 25.29
N VAL A 430 -39.97 -34.83 24.05
CA VAL A 430 -39.98 -36.24 23.65
C VAL A 430 -38.85 -37.04 24.30
N ASP A 431 -37.66 -36.45 24.42
CA ASP A 431 -36.50 -37.07 25.08
C ASP A 431 -36.70 -37.25 26.62
N THR A 432 -37.64 -36.50 27.21
CA THR A 432 -37.88 -36.50 28.66
C THR A 432 -39.21 -37.09 29.08
N LEU A 433 -39.88 -37.86 28.20
CA LEU A 433 -41.21 -38.47 28.45
C LEU A 433 -41.26 -39.25 29.76
N GLU A 434 -40.19 -39.96 30.13
CA GLU A 434 -40.14 -40.81 31.32
C GLU A 434 -39.98 -40.02 32.63
N TYR A 435 -39.48 -38.79 32.59
CA TYR A 435 -38.99 -38.09 33.77
C TYR A 435 -39.66 -36.72 34.01
N ARG A 436 -40.40 -36.16 33.06
CA ARG A 436 -41.03 -34.85 33.17
C ARG A 436 -42.56 -34.92 32.93
N PRO A 437 -43.38 -34.43 33.86
CA PRO A 437 -44.83 -34.46 33.73
C PRO A 437 -45.44 -33.40 32.78
N LEU A 438 -44.59 -32.66 32.03
CA LEU A 438 -45.04 -31.52 31.23
C LEU A 438 -45.62 -31.93 29.87
N THR A 439 -45.09 -32.95 29.24
CA THR A 439 -45.54 -33.43 27.92
C THR A 439 -47.00 -33.85 27.91
N PRO A 440 -47.54 -34.60 28.91
CA PRO A 440 -48.98 -34.87 28.98
C PRO A 440 -49.83 -33.62 29.03
N HIS A 441 -49.41 -32.56 29.74
CA HIS A 441 -50.16 -31.32 29.81
C HIS A 441 -50.15 -30.54 28.49
N ILE A 442 -49.05 -30.59 27.71
CA ILE A 442 -48.98 -30.02 26.36
C ILE A 442 -50.03 -30.77 25.46
N ILE A 443 -50.05 -32.10 25.51
CA ILE A 443 -51.00 -32.93 24.73
C ILE A 443 -52.45 -32.60 25.12
N GLU A 444 -52.76 -32.52 26.40
CA GLU A 444 -54.09 -32.21 26.91
C GLU A 444 -54.51 -30.77 26.47
N MET A 445 -53.62 -29.82 26.53
CA MET A 445 -53.85 -28.47 26.07
C MET A 445 -54.15 -28.45 24.56
N ALA A 446 -53.33 -29.13 23.74
CA ALA A 446 -53.56 -29.23 22.30
C ALA A 446 -54.95 -29.85 21.98
N LYS A 447 -55.36 -30.91 22.71
CA LYS A 447 -56.68 -31.50 22.61
C LYS A 447 -57.78 -30.50 22.98
N ALA A 448 -57.63 -29.76 24.08
CA ALA A 448 -58.61 -28.77 24.51
C ALA A 448 -58.78 -27.62 23.51
N LEU A 449 -57.79 -27.35 22.70
CA LEU A 449 -57.78 -26.36 21.63
C LEU A 449 -58.14 -26.92 20.25
N ASN A 450 -58.47 -28.23 20.14
CA ASN A 450 -58.73 -28.93 18.89
C ASN A 450 -57.54 -28.87 17.90
N LEU A 451 -56.31 -28.84 18.39
CA LEU A 451 -55.10 -28.87 17.57
C LEU A 451 -54.64 -30.31 17.31
N ALA A 452 -54.21 -30.56 16.09
CA ALA A 452 -53.47 -31.79 15.81
C ALA A 452 -52.08 -31.71 16.45
N THR A 453 -51.50 -32.83 16.86
CA THR A 453 -50.17 -32.86 17.47
C THR A 453 -49.20 -33.66 16.62
N VAL A 454 -47.97 -33.12 16.42
CA VAL A 454 -46.83 -33.79 15.81
C VAL A 454 -45.73 -33.85 16.86
N ALA A 455 -45.24 -35.04 17.18
CA ALA A 455 -44.09 -35.21 18.07
C ALA A 455 -42.79 -35.26 17.26
N GLU A 456 -41.82 -34.42 17.61
CA GLU A 456 -40.55 -34.34 16.94
C GLU A 456 -39.43 -35.12 17.63
N GLY A 457 -38.43 -35.55 16.85
CA GLY A 457 -37.25 -36.24 17.38
C GLY A 457 -37.57 -37.60 18.00
N VAL A 458 -38.58 -38.31 17.52
CA VAL A 458 -38.88 -39.67 17.97
C VAL A 458 -37.81 -40.64 17.47
N GLU A 459 -37.06 -41.24 18.40
CA GLU A 459 -35.90 -42.09 18.10
C GLU A 459 -36.11 -43.56 18.50
N THR A 460 -37.06 -43.83 19.43
CA THR A 460 -37.32 -45.18 19.96
C THR A 460 -38.78 -45.62 19.82
N GLU A 461 -38.98 -46.92 19.75
CA GLU A 461 -40.31 -47.46 19.72
C GLU A 461 -41.09 -47.19 21.02
N SER A 462 -40.43 -47.17 22.16
CA SER A 462 -41.08 -46.84 23.43
C SER A 462 -41.61 -45.38 23.44
N GLN A 463 -40.87 -44.41 22.86
CA GLN A 463 -41.36 -43.05 22.68
C GLN A 463 -42.59 -43.01 21.76
N ARG A 464 -42.56 -43.71 20.60
CA ARG A 464 -43.67 -43.82 19.67
C ARG A 464 -44.91 -44.36 20.38
N ASP A 465 -44.79 -45.50 21.09
CA ASP A 465 -45.91 -46.19 21.72
C ASP A 465 -46.51 -45.36 22.87
N TRP A 466 -45.69 -44.70 23.64
CA TRP A 466 -46.13 -43.77 24.68
C TRP A 466 -46.90 -42.57 24.08
N LEU A 467 -46.44 -41.96 23.05
CA LEU A 467 -47.08 -40.83 22.35
C LEU A 467 -48.41 -41.25 21.77
N ARG A 468 -48.49 -42.42 21.12
CA ARG A 468 -49.68 -42.99 20.56
C ARG A 468 -50.74 -43.26 21.65
N GLN A 469 -50.34 -43.82 22.80
CA GLN A 469 -51.27 -44.11 23.93
C GLN A 469 -51.79 -42.77 24.52
N HIS A 470 -51.04 -41.68 24.50
CA HIS A 470 -51.50 -40.40 24.99
C HIS A 470 -52.29 -39.59 23.94
N GLY A 471 -52.47 -40.18 22.74
CA GLY A 471 -53.30 -39.56 21.69
C GLY A 471 -52.64 -38.53 20.83
N VAL A 472 -51.28 -38.52 20.71
CA VAL A 472 -50.58 -37.79 19.68
C VAL A 472 -50.88 -38.40 18.33
N GLN A 473 -51.22 -37.58 17.32
CA GLN A 473 -51.65 -38.03 16.02
C GLN A 473 -50.50 -38.34 15.08
N TYR A 474 -49.45 -37.53 15.08
CA TYR A 474 -48.34 -37.66 14.14
C TYR A 474 -47.01 -37.63 14.86
N ALA A 475 -45.99 -38.21 14.20
CA ALA A 475 -44.62 -38.21 14.70
C ALA A 475 -43.61 -38.11 13.57
N GLN A 476 -42.48 -37.46 13.83
CA GLN A 476 -41.29 -37.47 12.98
C GLN A 476 -40.05 -37.72 13.81
N GLY A 477 -39.03 -38.33 13.23
CA GLY A 477 -37.77 -38.58 13.92
C GLY A 477 -36.97 -39.71 13.29
N TRP A 478 -35.83 -39.99 13.89
CA TRP A 478 -34.88 -40.98 13.37
C TRP A 478 -35.37 -42.43 13.49
N LEU A 479 -36.38 -42.67 14.29
CA LEU A 479 -37.06 -43.98 14.31
C LEU A 479 -37.61 -44.34 12.93
N TYR A 480 -38.09 -43.36 12.16
CA TYR A 480 -38.68 -43.56 10.84
C TYR A 480 -37.65 -43.30 9.74
N SER A 481 -37.13 -42.12 9.66
CA SER A 481 -36.07 -41.74 8.73
C SER A 481 -35.39 -40.41 9.14
N LYS A 482 -34.14 -40.28 8.76
CA LYS A 482 -33.49 -38.94 8.70
C LYS A 482 -34.07 -38.20 7.51
N ALA A 483 -33.83 -36.88 7.47
CA ALA A 483 -34.13 -36.08 6.29
C ALA A 483 -33.36 -36.62 5.07
N LEU A 484 -34.04 -36.83 3.95
CA LEU A 484 -33.53 -37.43 2.73
C LEU A 484 -33.56 -36.43 1.57
N PRO A 485 -32.58 -36.44 0.64
CA PRO A 485 -32.71 -35.75 -0.63
C PRO A 485 -33.96 -36.18 -1.38
N LYS A 486 -34.49 -35.33 -2.27
CA LYS A 486 -35.73 -35.52 -3.00
C LYS A 486 -35.87 -36.92 -3.61
N GLU A 487 -34.91 -37.38 -4.36
CA GLU A 487 -34.93 -38.65 -5.07
C GLU A 487 -34.99 -39.85 -4.09
N GLN A 488 -34.24 -39.78 -3.00
CA GLN A 488 -34.22 -40.79 -1.96
C GLN A 488 -35.52 -40.81 -1.14
N PHE A 489 -36.10 -39.63 -0.89
CA PHE A 489 -37.36 -39.50 -0.20
C PHE A 489 -38.51 -40.15 -1.02
N ILE A 490 -38.57 -39.93 -2.33
CA ILE A 490 -39.59 -40.56 -3.20
C ILE A 490 -39.47 -42.08 -3.16
N LEU A 491 -38.28 -42.61 -3.34
CA LEU A 491 -38.07 -44.08 -3.28
C LEU A 491 -38.42 -44.65 -1.90
N TRP A 492 -38.09 -43.95 -0.83
CA TRP A 492 -38.44 -44.35 0.54
C TRP A 492 -39.96 -44.32 0.75
N ALA A 493 -40.65 -43.28 0.26
CA ALA A 493 -42.09 -43.15 0.37
C ALA A 493 -42.82 -44.25 -0.42
N GLU A 494 -42.42 -44.52 -1.65
CA GLU A 494 -42.98 -45.60 -2.48
C GLU A 494 -42.84 -46.97 -1.80
N HIS A 495 -41.66 -47.25 -1.23
CA HIS A 495 -41.41 -48.50 -0.51
C HIS A 495 -42.31 -48.63 0.72
N ASN A 496 -42.55 -47.59 1.48
CA ASN A 496 -43.36 -47.63 2.70
C ASN A 496 -44.88 -47.47 2.45
N LEU A 497 -45.30 -46.97 1.28
CA LEU A 497 -46.69 -46.93 0.86
C LEU A 497 -47.23 -48.35 0.47
N HIS A 498 -46.32 -49.24 0.03
CA HIS A 498 -46.66 -50.59 -0.41
C HIS A 498 -46.43 -51.68 0.66
N ALA A 499 -45.87 -51.31 1.83
CA ALA A 499 -45.53 -52.26 2.90
C ALA A 499 -46.63 -52.51 3.93
N HIS A 500 -47.83 -51.93 3.76
CA HIS A 500 -48.99 -52.14 4.67
C HIS A 500 -50.27 -52.41 3.93
#